data_1ec036a2169955c8188f3fffa1b69ca2
#
_entry.id   1ec036a2169955c8188f3fffa1b69ca2
#
_cell.length_a   1.000
_cell.length_b   1.000
_cell.length_c   1.000
_cell.angle_alpha   90.00
_cell.angle_beta   90.00
_cell.angle_gamma   90.00
#
_symmetry.space_group_name_H-M   'P 1'
#
loop_
_entity.id
_entity.type
_entity.pdbx_description
1 polymer ?
#
loop_
_entity_poly.entity_id
_entity_poly.type
_entity_poly.pdbx_seq_one_letter_code
_entity_poly.pdbx_strand_id
1 'polypeptide(L)'
;MERTVPVRSSEEIDLYLRTIYSLLRSTTEIQIRSLEEVHSSINSSLHPYARDPFPDTSALIYSLLRLPDCIFEVKKIILGQTKTNFIQHGYGDVEEWKEVAARARRRRCFYDGGELMACYIASRSDIDDVVPTLTALQIEWNKLNNLLSFTPRDLYMTATPAQPNAFQKLAEFLQMSVGDLGRLYSIYEDRFSQILEIFATRRSNFQLQLLSGSLNDYRKATEIWWENLESQYPQINSRPIYFVSSNTHSLANILSGFALSKQQELIDFIEEADQESLREEWENIKNQTVPVSQQNFFYYLMKKYQSTHKGKALIQEQIAFEKERGIYRFPSVHAFDVEAQVFDLSKLDTQSIDPRIAPCAKPGCAEWEFLRQSDAIIVNIDYPLGFGAYHLLTKIAENASHILGIYIMGKAASLNGVRGDVILPNVVYDEHSKNTYLFNNTFQAADVSPYLIFGTVLDNQKAVSVWGTFLQNATVMDVVYREGYTDIEMEAGPYLSAVYELFRPQRHPVNEIVNLHKVPFDVGILHYASDTPMTKGRNLGAGALSYFGIDSTYGVSLAILRRIMELESQRVSA
;
A
#
# COMPACT_ATOMS: atom_id res chain seq x y z
N MET A 1 10.96 8.21 -39.52
CA MET A 1 10.70 8.44 -38.09
C MET A 1 11.11 7.16 -37.38
N GLU A 2 12.23 7.17 -36.69
CA GLU A 2 12.57 6.09 -35.78
C GLU A 2 11.50 6.09 -34.68
N ARG A 3 10.82 4.96 -34.48
CA ARG A 3 10.03 4.75 -33.29
C ARG A 3 10.98 4.85 -32.09
N THR A 4 10.88 5.91 -31.33
CA THR A 4 11.44 5.96 -30.00
C THR A 4 10.68 4.89 -29.19
N VAL A 5 11.28 3.72 -29.09
CA VAL A 5 10.89 2.74 -28.08
C VAL A 5 10.91 3.49 -26.75
N PRO A 6 9.85 3.42 -25.92
CA PRO A 6 9.91 3.97 -24.57
C PRO A 6 11.21 3.54 -23.95
N VAL A 7 11.98 4.49 -23.45
CA VAL A 7 13.32 4.21 -22.90
C VAL A 7 13.13 3.11 -21.86
N ARG A 8 13.78 1.97 -22.09
CA ARG A 8 13.86 0.86 -21.14
C ARG A 8 14.14 1.44 -19.75
N SER A 9 13.63 0.77 -18.71
CA SER A 9 14.05 1.06 -17.32
C SER A 9 15.48 1.57 -17.34
N SER A 10 15.75 2.71 -16.70
CA SER A 10 17.03 3.36 -16.88
C SER A 10 18.15 2.35 -16.67
N GLU A 11 19.18 2.38 -17.52
CA GLU A 11 20.31 1.44 -17.39
C GLU A 11 20.92 1.50 -15.98
N GLU A 12 20.80 2.65 -15.33
CA GLU A 12 21.24 2.88 -13.95
C GLU A 12 20.44 2.07 -12.93
N ILE A 13 19.11 1.97 -13.09
CA ILE A 13 18.26 1.12 -12.21
C ILE A 13 18.57 -0.35 -12.45
N ASP A 14 18.69 -0.78 -13.69
CA ASP A 14 19.08 -2.16 -14.03
C ASP A 14 20.47 -2.50 -13.44
N LEU A 15 21.41 -1.57 -13.49
CA LEU A 15 22.75 -1.73 -12.88
C LEU A 15 22.67 -1.82 -11.37
N TYR A 16 21.89 -0.95 -10.73
CA TYR A 16 21.67 -0.96 -9.28
C TYR A 16 21.07 -2.29 -8.82
N LEU A 17 20.00 -2.75 -9.46
CA LEU A 17 19.37 -4.04 -9.15
C LEU A 17 20.33 -5.21 -9.36
N ARG A 18 21.07 -5.24 -10.47
CA ARG A 18 22.09 -6.28 -10.71
C ARG A 18 23.18 -6.26 -9.63
N THR A 19 23.59 -5.08 -9.17
CA THR A 19 24.59 -4.95 -8.11
C THR A 19 24.07 -5.51 -6.80
N ILE A 20 22.83 -5.14 -6.38
CA ILE A 20 22.19 -5.69 -5.20
C ILE A 20 22.14 -7.21 -5.26
N TYR A 21 21.57 -7.78 -6.33
CA TYR A 21 21.40 -9.23 -6.42
C TYR A 21 22.72 -9.99 -6.61
N SER A 22 23.73 -9.38 -7.22
CA SER A 22 25.07 -9.96 -7.28
C SER A 22 25.71 -10.05 -5.89
N LEU A 23 25.63 -8.98 -5.11
CA LEU A 23 26.14 -8.96 -3.74
C LEU A 23 25.38 -9.93 -2.84
N LEU A 24 24.05 -9.95 -2.90
CA LEU A 24 23.21 -10.87 -2.11
C LEU A 24 23.49 -12.36 -2.38
N ARG A 25 23.96 -12.69 -3.58
CA ARG A 25 24.30 -14.07 -3.96
C ARG A 25 25.75 -14.44 -3.66
N SER A 26 26.66 -13.47 -3.72
CA SER A 26 28.10 -13.72 -3.63
C SER A 26 28.66 -13.56 -2.21
N THR A 27 27.94 -12.89 -1.31
CA THR A 27 28.37 -12.61 0.05
C THR A 27 27.32 -13.07 1.06
N THR A 28 27.78 -13.49 2.25
CA THR A 28 26.89 -13.79 3.36
C THR A 28 26.27 -12.54 3.94
N GLU A 29 26.91 -11.38 3.78
CA GLU A 29 26.52 -10.12 4.37
C GLU A 29 26.95 -8.96 3.49
N ILE A 30 26.06 -7.99 3.30
CA ILE A 30 26.30 -6.77 2.51
C ILE A 30 26.46 -5.59 3.45
N GLN A 31 27.51 -4.82 3.25
CA GLN A 31 27.59 -3.47 3.82
C GLN A 31 26.80 -2.51 2.92
N ILE A 32 25.78 -1.83 3.46
CA ILE A 32 24.95 -0.88 2.68
C ILE A 32 25.79 0.23 2.04
N ARG A 33 26.93 0.59 2.66
CA ARG A 33 27.88 1.55 2.10
C ARG A 33 28.36 1.18 0.69
N SER A 34 28.43 -0.11 0.35
CA SER A 34 28.82 -0.56 -0.98
C SER A 34 27.79 -0.23 -2.08
N LEU A 35 26.58 0.15 -1.69
CA LEU A 35 25.47 0.49 -2.58
C LEU A 35 25.25 2.02 -2.71
N GLU A 36 25.87 2.86 -1.86
CA GLU A 36 25.61 4.29 -1.83
C GLU A 36 25.91 4.99 -3.17
N GLU A 37 27.04 4.64 -3.81
CA GLU A 37 27.45 5.26 -5.09
C GLU A 37 26.48 4.89 -6.22
N VAL A 38 26.15 3.60 -6.37
CA VAL A 38 25.23 3.16 -7.42
C VAL A 38 23.80 3.64 -7.15
N HIS A 39 23.37 3.74 -5.89
CA HIS A 39 22.09 4.34 -5.50
C HIS A 39 22.04 5.82 -5.89
N SER A 40 23.09 6.57 -5.59
CA SER A 40 23.17 7.99 -5.94
C SER A 40 23.21 8.25 -7.45
N SER A 41 23.55 7.23 -8.25
CA SER A 41 23.59 7.36 -9.72
C SER A 41 22.28 7.05 -10.43
N ILE A 42 21.28 6.44 -9.75
CA ILE A 42 20.00 6.10 -10.40
C ILE A 42 19.11 7.31 -10.71
N ASN A 43 19.46 8.51 -10.28
CA ASN A 43 18.67 9.73 -10.46
C ASN A 43 17.19 9.51 -10.01
N SER A 44 17.04 8.96 -8.80
CA SER A 44 15.71 8.66 -8.25
C SER A 44 14.86 9.93 -8.11
N SER A 45 13.62 9.88 -8.58
CA SER A 45 12.66 10.98 -8.41
C SER A 45 12.32 11.25 -6.94
N LEU A 46 12.44 10.24 -6.07
CA LEU A 46 12.25 10.36 -4.63
C LEU A 46 13.51 10.84 -3.89
N HIS A 47 14.70 10.64 -4.48
CA HIS A 47 15.98 10.99 -3.88
C HIS A 47 16.87 11.81 -4.83
N PRO A 48 16.38 12.95 -5.36
CA PRO A 48 17.10 13.74 -6.36
C PRO A 48 18.39 14.35 -5.84
N TYR A 49 18.50 14.60 -4.54
CA TYR A 49 19.66 15.20 -3.88
C TYR A 49 20.58 14.18 -3.20
N ALA A 50 20.56 12.89 -3.65
CA ALA A 50 21.38 11.85 -3.05
C ALA A 50 22.87 12.18 -3.02
N ARG A 51 23.39 12.89 -4.05
CA ARG A 51 24.81 13.30 -4.17
C ARG A 51 25.14 14.62 -3.50
N ASP A 52 24.15 15.41 -3.14
CA ASP A 52 24.38 16.72 -2.56
C ASP A 52 24.83 16.63 -1.09
N PRO A 53 25.58 17.62 -0.59
CA PRO A 53 26.03 17.62 0.79
C PRO A 53 24.94 17.95 1.81
N PHE A 54 23.83 18.54 1.36
CA PHE A 54 22.68 18.86 2.20
C PHE A 54 21.65 17.72 2.20
N PRO A 55 20.84 17.59 3.27
CA PRO A 55 19.87 16.52 3.38
C PRO A 55 18.73 16.60 2.36
N ASP A 56 18.38 15.46 1.78
CA ASP A 56 17.11 15.30 1.08
C ASP A 56 16.02 14.89 2.08
N THR A 57 15.29 15.89 2.56
CA THR A 57 14.27 15.68 3.60
C THR A 57 13.16 14.74 3.16
N SER A 58 12.82 14.74 1.87
CA SER A 58 11.76 13.84 1.35
C SER A 58 12.21 12.38 1.39
N ALA A 59 13.42 12.09 0.94
CA ALA A 59 14.01 10.75 1.00
C ALA A 59 14.20 10.28 2.46
N LEU A 60 14.68 11.18 3.33
CA LEU A 60 14.85 10.90 4.75
C LEU A 60 13.51 10.54 5.42
N ILE A 61 12.50 11.38 5.29
CA ILE A 61 11.17 11.16 5.88
C ILE A 61 10.53 9.89 5.32
N TYR A 62 10.62 9.69 4.01
CA TYR A 62 10.11 8.48 3.38
C TYR A 62 10.72 7.21 4.00
N SER A 63 12.04 7.19 4.18
CA SER A 63 12.77 6.06 4.75
C SER A 63 12.40 5.84 6.22
N LEU A 64 12.37 6.89 7.03
CA LEU A 64 12.02 6.82 8.46
C LEU A 64 10.60 6.32 8.71
N LEU A 65 9.65 6.66 7.85
CA LEU A 65 8.26 6.19 7.97
C LEU A 65 8.09 4.71 7.58
N ARG A 66 9.01 4.14 6.81
CA ARG A 66 8.94 2.75 6.31
C ARG A 66 9.81 1.76 7.04
N LEU A 67 10.56 2.23 8.02
CA LEU A 67 11.36 1.40 8.90
C LEU A 67 10.85 1.55 10.35
N PRO A 68 10.89 0.48 11.16
CA PRO A 68 10.53 0.57 12.57
C PRO A 68 11.45 1.51 13.35
N ASP A 69 10.93 2.13 14.41
CA ASP A 69 11.69 3.09 15.24
C ASP A 69 12.98 2.49 15.87
N CYS A 70 13.06 1.16 16.01
CA CYS A 70 14.30 0.50 16.47
C CYS A 70 15.46 0.66 15.49
N ILE A 71 15.24 1.15 14.26
CA ILE A 71 16.30 1.38 13.27
C ILE A 71 17.41 2.29 13.79
N PHE A 72 17.11 3.14 14.77
CA PHE A 72 18.11 3.98 15.43
C PHE A 72 19.10 3.21 16.30
N GLU A 73 18.81 1.96 16.66
CA GLU A 73 19.66 1.10 17.48
C GLU A 73 20.28 -0.03 16.64
N VAL A 74 19.61 -0.42 15.57
CA VAL A 74 19.98 -1.53 14.69
C VAL A 74 21.26 -1.22 13.89
N LYS A 75 22.09 -2.25 13.73
CA LYS A 75 23.25 -2.26 12.82
C LYS A 75 23.08 -3.28 11.70
N LYS A 76 22.40 -4.41 11.97
CA LYS A 76 22.22 -5.48 11.00
C LYS A 76 20.77 -5.84 10.80
N ILE A 77 20.37 -5.93 9.55
CA ILE A 77 19.03 -6.33 9.11
C ILE A 77 19.14 -7.73 8.46
N ILE A 78 18.25 -8.63 8.85
CA ILE A 78 18.22 -10.01 8.41
C ILE A 78 16.90 -10.26 7.68
N LEU A 79 16.96 -10.69 6.43
CA LEU A 79 15.79 -10.97 5.60
C LEU A 79 15.60 -12.47 5.44
N GLY A 80 14.38 -12.97 5.71
CA GLY A 80 14.02 -14.37 5.55
C GLY A 80 12.55 -14.56 5.22
N GLN A 81 12.17 -15.71 4.64
CA GLN A 81 10.81 -16.00 4.21
C GLN A 81 10.02 -16.82 5.22
N THR A 82 10.70 -17.59 6.07
CA THR A 82 10.06 -18.48 7.04
C THR A 82 10.83 -18.51 8.34
N LYS A 83 10.14 -18.81 9.43
CA LYS A 83 10.75 -19.05 10.74
C LYS A 83 11.93 -20.04 10.66
N THR A 84 11.77 -21.10 9.87
CA THR A 84 12.80 -22.11 9.65
C THR A 84 14.08 -21.53 9.06
N ASN A 85 13.98 -20.53 8.17
CA ASN A 85 15.17 -19.89 7.60
C ASN A 85 16.02 -19.23 8.69
N PHE A 86 15.40 -18.51 9.63
CA PHE A 86 16.12 -17.85 10.73
C PHE A 86 16.76 -18.86 11.67
N ILE A 87 16.04 -19.93 12.05
CA ILE A 87 16.55 -20.99 12.92
C ILE A 87 17.75 -21.70 12.29
N GLN A 88 17.68 -22.09 11.02
CA GLN A 88 18.75 -22.79 10.31
C GLN A 88 20.03 -21.95 10.15
N HIS A 89 19.90 -20.62 10.15
CA HIS A 89 21.04 -19.72 10.05
C HIS A 89 21.54 -19.22 11.44
N GLY A 90 21.07 -19.83 12.52
CA GLY A 90 21.59 -19.58 13.87
C GLY A 90 20.99 -18.39 14.62
N TYR A 91 19.91 -17.78 14.10
CA TYR A 91 19.22 -16.67 14.78
C TYR A 91 18.17 -17.13 15.79
N GLY A 92 17.89 -18.44 15.85
CA GLY A 92 16.85 -18.98 16.72
C GLY A 92 15.44 -18.62 16.26
N ASP A 93 14.50 -18.64 17.21
CA ASP A 93 13.12 -18.23 16.96
C ASP A 93 13.00 -16.71 17.05
N VAL A 94 13.07 -16.04 15.91
CA VAL A 94 12.95 -14.57 15.84
C VAL A 94 11.57 -14.06 16.26
N GLU A 95 10.55 -14.93 16.28
CA GLU A 95 9.20 -14.55 16.73
C GLU A 95 9.11 -14.41 18.26
N GLU A 96 10.12 -14.87 19.01
CA GLU A 96 10.28 -14.58 20.43
C GLU A 96 10.88 -13.20 20.70
N TRP A 97 11.45 -12.55 19.69
CA TRP A 97 11.94 -11.18 19.80
C TRP A 97 10.78 -10.21 19.87
N LYS A 98 11.08 -8.94 20.18
CA LYS A 98 10.06 -7.89 20.20
C LYS A 98 9.54 -7.61 18.80
N GLU A 99 8.26 -7.86 18.55
CA GLU A 99 7.63 -7.44 17.30
C GLU A 99 7.61 -5.91 17.20
N VAL A 100 8.02 -5.40 16.04
CA VAL A 100 8.14 -3.96 15.74
C VAL A 100 7.53 -3.66 14.39
N ALA A 101 6.91 -2.50 14.25
CA ALA A 101 6.22 -2.10 13.04
C ALA A 101 6.68 -0.72 12.56
N ALA A 102 6.74 -0.56 11.26
CA ALA A 102 6.92 0.74 10.62
C ALA A 102 5.58 1.48 10.52
N ARG A 103 5.62 2.82 10.51
CA ARG A 103 4.40 3.67 10.47
C ARG A 103 3.67 3.60 9.13
N ALA A 104 4.42 3.48 8.03
CA ALA A 104 3.89 3.54 6.67
C ALA A 104 4.30 2.35 5.79
N ARG A 105 4.72 1.24 6.37
CA ARG A 105 5.00 -0.01 5.66
C ARG A 105 4.58 -1.19 6.52
N ARG A 106 3.76 -2.07 5.99
CA ARG A 106 3.47 -3.36 6.59
C ARG A 106 4.57 -4.33 6.16
N ARG A 107 5.28 -4.86 7.13
CA ARG A 107 6.25 -5.93 7.04
C ARG A 107 6.47 -6.44 8.45
N ARG A 108 6.30 -7.73 8.66
CA ARG A 108 6.59 -8.30 9.98
C ARG A 108 8.08 -8.19 10.26
N CYS A 109 8.40 -7.46 11.31
CA CYS A 109 9.77 -7.24 11.76
C CYS A 109 9.87 -7.53 13.26
N PHE A 110 11.01 -8.06 13.65
CA PHE A 110 11.31 -8.42 15.03
C PHE A 110 12.68 -7.86 15.42
N TYR A 111 12.77 -7.29 16.61
CA TYR A 111 13.96 -6.64 17.14
C TYR A 111 14.45 -7.40 18.37
N ASP A 112 15.74 -7.75 18.38
CA ASP A 112 16.36 -8.54 19.46
C ASP A 112 16.61 -7.76 20.76
N GLY A 113 16.35 -6.45 20.77
CA GLY A 113 16.65 -5.55 21.89
C GLY A 113 18.11 -5.06 21.92
N GLY A 114 18.90 -5.40 20.89
CA GLY A 114 20.30 -5.03 20.75
C GLY A 114 20.60 -4.35 19.41
N GLU A 115 21.19 -5.03 18.47
CA GLU A 115 21.63 -4.47 17.20
C GLU A 115 21.03 -5.18 15.97
N LEU A 116 20.17 -6.20 16.15
CA LEU A 116 19.63 -7.04 15.10
C LEU A 116 18.14 -6.77 14.87
N MET A 117 17.75 -6.67 13.60
CA MET A 117 16.34 -6.65 13.19
C MET A 117 16.11 -7.72 12.13
N ALA A 118 15.22 -8.66 12.43
CA ALA A 118 14.77 -9.68 11.50
C ALA A 118 13.50 -9.18 10.79
N CYS A 119 13.46 -9.30 9.46
CA CYS A 119 12.30 -8.92 8.65
C CYS A 119 11.87 -10.10 7.80
N TYR A 120 10.59 -10.43 7.83
CA TYR A 120 10.01 -11.34 6.87
C TYR A 120 9.87 -10.68 5.52
N ILE A 121 10.17 -11.42 4.45
CA ILE A 121 9.98 -11.00 3.07
C ILE A 121 9.15 -12.03 2.31
N ALA A 122 8.20 -11.56 1.53
CA ALA A 122 7.23 -12.38 0.82
C ALA A 122 7.55 -12.52 -0.67
N SER A 123 8.26 -11.56 -1.22
CA SER A 123 8.60 -11.50 -2.64
C SER A 123 9.90 -10.74 -2.88
N ARG A 124 10.33 -10.75 -4.13
CA ARG A 124 11.45 -9.93 -4.60
C ARG A 124 11.22 -8.43 -4.32
N SER A 125 9.99 -7.96 -4.45
CA SER A 125 9.66 -6.54 -4.22
C SER A 125 9.97 -6.07 -2.80
N ASP A 126 9.98 -6.96 -1.80
CA ASP A 126 10.43 -6.60 -0.45
C ASP A 126 11.91 -6.23 -0.42
N ILE A 127 12.74 -6.94 -1.18
CA ILE A 127 14.19 -6.63 -1.32
C ILE A 127 14.36 -5.31 -2.05
N ASP A 128 13.62 -5.12 -3.15
CA ASP A 128 13.63 -3.93 -3.99
C ASP A 128 13.05 -2.68 -3.26
N ASP A 129 12.35 -2.88 -2.13
CA ASP A 129 11.89 -1.83 -1.23
C ASP A 129 12.87 -1.58 -0.06
N VAL A 130 13.28 -2.63 0.65
CA VAL A 130 14.12 -2.51 1.86
C VAL A 130 15.51 -1.98 1.54
N VAL A 131 16.17 -2.52 0.52
CA VAL A 131 17.57 -2.20 0.23
C VAL A 131 17.73 -0.73 -0.19
N PRO A 132 16.94 -0.20 -1.15
CA PRO A 132 17.00 1.22 -1.48
C PRO A 132 16.61 2.13 -0.31
N THR A 133 15.62 1.72 0.51
CA THR A 133 15.20 2.48 1.71
C THR A 133 16.33 2.59 2.73
N LEU A 134 17.03 1.50 3.02
CA LEU A 134 18.18 1.49 3.93
C LEU A 134 19.34 2.31 3.36
N THR A 135 19.58 2.21 2.06
CA THR A 135 20.65 2.96 1.40
C THR A 135 20.38 4.47 1.46
N ALA A 136 19.16 4.88 1.14
CA ALA A 136 18.75 6.28 1.24
C ALA A 136 18.85 6.81 2.68
N LEU A 137 18.33 6.03 3.66
CA LEU A 137 18.46 6.39 5.07
C LEU A 137 19.91 6.56 5.49
N GLN A 138 20.80 5.65 5.11
CA GLN A 138 22.21 5.73 5.47
C GLN A 138 22.90 6.96 4.88
N ILE A 139 22.62 7.27 3.62
CA ILE A 139 23.13 8.48 2.95
C ILE A 139 22.68 9.72 3.74
N GLU A 140 21.38 9.85 3.97
CA GLU A 140 20.81 11.04 4.62
C GLU A 140 21.19 11.15 6.10
N TRP A 141 21.26 10.02 6.82
CA TRP A 141 21.79 9.98 8.18
C TRP A 141 23.22 10.53 8.24
N ASN A 142 24.09 10.09 7.34
CA ASN A 142 25.49 10.49 7.34
C ASN A 142 25.69 11.97 6.94
N LYS A 143 24.81 12.52 6.09
CA LYS A 143 24.76 13.97 5.83
C LYS A 143 24.38 14.76 7.07
N LEU A 144 23.30 14.35 7.77
CA LEU A 144 22.89 14.97 9.04
C LEU A 144 23.97 14.85 10.11
N ASN A 145 24.64 13.71 10.24
CA ASN A 145 25.75 13.53 11.16
C ASN A 145 26.87 14.55 10.91
N ASN A 146 27.24 14.75 9.64
CA ASN A 146 28.25 15.73 9.27
C ASN A 146 27.81 17.15 9.67
N LEU A 147 26.59 17.58 9.37
CA LEU A 147 26.09 18.93 9.68
C LEU A 147 25.92 19.15 11.19
N LEU A 148 25.39 18.18 11.91
CA LEU A 148 25.18 18.24 13.35
C LEU A 148 26.52 18.30 14.11
N SER A 149 27.62 17.75 13.57
CA SER A 149 28.95 17.86 14.18
C SER A 149 29.45 19.32 14.30
N PHE A 150 28.92 20.22 13.47
CA PHE A 150 29.21 21.66 13.50
C PHE A 150 28.08 22.51 14.16
N THR A 151 26.96 21.84 14.54
CA THR A 151 25.80 22.50 15.15
C THR A 151 25.96 22.54 16.68
N PRO A 152 25.77 23.68 17.36
CA PRO A 152 25.81 23.73 18.82
C PRO A 152 24.80 22.75 19.43
N ARG A 153 25.26 21.90 20.36
CA ARG A 153 24.42 20.88 20.98
C ARG A 153 23.17 21.45 21.64
N ASP A 154 23.32 22.55 22.38
CA ASP A 154 22.20 23.20 23.05
C ASP A 154 21.12 23.67 22.06
N LEU A 155 21.51 24.04 20.83
CA LEU A 155 20.57 24.46 19.81
C LEU A 155 19.68 23.31 19.38
N TYR A 156 20.25 22.17 18.98
CA TYR A 156 19.41 21.05 18.49
C TYR A 156 18.70 20.26 19.59
N MET A 157 19.17 20.41 20.86
CA MET A 157 18.49 19.81 22.01
C MET A 157 17.26 20.60 22.47
N THR A 158 17.19 21.91 22.17
CA THR A 158 16.13 22.79 22.70
C THR A 158 15.22 23.38 21.62
N ALA A 159 15.68 23.43 20.36
CA ALA A 159 14.89 24.05 19.28
C ALA A 159 13.60 23.26 19.00
N THR A 160 12.48 23.96 19.11
CA THR A 160 11.14 23.43 18.80
C THR A 160 10.35 24.46 17.98
N PRO A 161 9.28 24.06 17.26
CA PRO A 161 8.41 25.02 16.56
C PRO A 161 7.84 26.12 17.46
N ALA A 162 7.70 25.85 18.77
CA ALA A 162 7.28 26.87 19.76
C ALA A 162 8.33 27.96 20.00
N GLN A 163 9.57 27.76 19.55
CA GLN A 163 10.68 28.70 19.62
C GLN A 163 11.19 29.09 18.22
N PRO A 164 10.46 29.90 17.45
CA PRO A 164 10.68 30.09 16.01
C PRO A 164 12.11 30.50 15.64
N ASN A 165 12.74 31.36 16.45
CA ASN A 165 14.11 31.86 16.20
C ASN A 165 15.17 30.75 16.36
N ALA A 166 15.03 29.89 17.37
CA ALA A 166 15.93 28.76 17.58
C ALA A 166 15.71 27.70 16.52
N PHE A 167 14.44 27.42 16.16
CA PHE A 167 14.07 26.48 15.15
C PHE A 167 14.54 26.88 13.75
N GLN A 168 14.42 28.15 13.40
CA GLN A 168 14.97 28.71 12.16
C GLN A 168 16.50 28.59 12.10
N LYS A 169 17.22 28.94 13.19
CA LYS A 169 18.67 28.75 13.24
C LYS A 169 19.08 27.28 13.06
N LEU A 170 18.35 26.37 13.67
CA LEU A 170 18.60 24.92 13.49
C LEU A 170 18.42 24.53 12.02
N ALA A 171 17.36 25.00 11.36
CA ALA A 171 17.11 24.74 9.94
C ALA A 171 18.27 25.26 9.06
N GLU A 172 18.80 26.44 9.37
CA GLU A 172 19.96 27.03 8.67
C GLU A 172 21.23 26.16 8.84
N PHE A 173 21.53 25.69 10.06
CA PHE A 173 22.67 24.80 10.31
C PHE A 173 22.52 23.46 9.56
N LEU A 174 21.30 22.91 9.52
CA LEU A 174 21.02 21.65 8.84
C LEU A 174 20.81 21.81 7.32
N GLN A 175 20.91 23.03 6.81
CA GLN A 175 20.70 23.36 5.39
C GLN A 175 19.35 22.87 4.87
N MET A 176 18.31 22.98 5.70
CA MET A 176 16.94 22.58 5.41
C MET A 176 16.01 23.79 5.43
N SER A 177 14.86 23.72 4.76
CA SER A 177 13.81 24.73 4.98
C SER A 177 13.16 24.54 6.35
N VAL A 178 12.63 25.62 6.94
CA VAL A 178 11.88 25.55 8.21
C VAL A 178 10.68 24.61 8.09
N GLY A 179 10.01 24.59 6.92
CA GLY A 179 8.90 23.69 6.64
C GLY A 179 9.33 22.22 6.62
N ASP A 180 10.50 21.93 6.06
CA ASP A 180 11.06 20.58 6.01
C ASP A 180 11.48 20.07 7.39
N LEU A 181 12.12 20.94 8.17
CA LEU A 181 12.44 20.63 9.56
C LEU A 181 11.18 20.43 10.40
N GLY A 182 10.12 21.22 10.15
CA GLY A 182 8.80 21.04 10.77
C GLY A 182 8.16 19.71 10.44
N ARG A 183 8.25 19.24 9.20
CA ARG A 183 7.78 17.89 8.80
C ARG A 183 8.56 16.79 9.53
N LEU A 184 9.88 16.92 9.65
CA LEU A 184 10.69 15.95 10.40
C LEU A 184 10.36 15.99 11.90
N TYR A 185 10.15 17.18 12.47
CA TYR A 185 9.71 17.37 13.86
C TYR A 185 8.38 16.64 14.12
N SER A 186 7.38 16.79 13.24
CA SER A 186 6.05 16.20 13.42
C SER A 186 6.02 14.66 13.45
N ILE A 187 7.11 13.99 13.00
CA ILE A 187 7.23 12.54 13.11
C ILE A 187 7.55 12.11 14.53
N TYR A 188 8.39 12.86 15.25
CA TYR A 188 8.97 12.45 16.52
C TYR A 188 8.55 13.31 17.71
N GLU A 189 8.07 14.53 17.48
CA GLU A 189 7.59 15.48 18.49
C GLU A 189 8.52 15.55 19.73
N ASP A 190 8.07 15.07 20.87
CA ASP A 190 8.85 15.09 22.13
C ASP A 190 10.16 14.30 22.04
N ARG A 191 10.30 13.35 21.11
CA ARG A 191 11.52 12.58 20.91
C ARG A 191 12.48 13.22 19.89
N PHE A 192 12.10 14.34 19.27
CA PHE A 192 12.86 14.95 18.17
C PHE A 192 14.31 15.26 18.55
N SER A 193 14.53 15.89 19.70
CA SER A 193 15.88 16.21 20.18
C SER A 193 16.75 14.96 20.41
N GLN A 194 16.14 13.88 20.93
CA GLN A 194 16.84 12.59 21.11
C GLN A 194 17.25 11.98 19.78
N ILE A 195 16.40 12.08 18.76
CA ILE A 195 16.71 11.58 17.41
C ILE A 195 17.84 12.40 16.78
N LEU A 196 17.83 13.73 16.94
CA LEU A 196 18.94 14.56 16.47
C LEU A 196 20.26 14.24 17.20
N GLU A 197 20.23 13.95 18.50
CA GLU A 197 21.41 13.50 19.26
C GLU A 197 21.96 12.16 18.71
N ILE A 198 21.09 11.23 18.31
CA ILE A 198 21.53 9.97 17.70
C ILE A 198 22.20 10.24 16.35
N PHE A 199 21.62 11.08 15.51
CA PHE A 199 22.27 11.49 14.25
C PHE A 199 23.61 12.18 14.48
N ALA A 200 23.71 13.03 15.51
CA ALA A 200 24.94 13.77 15.82
C ALA A 200 26.07 12.86 16.31
N THR A 201 25.75 11.87 17.13
CA THR A 201 26.75 11.07 17.85
C THR A 201 27.22 9.83 17.11
N ARG A 202 26.44 9.35 16.13
CA ARG A 202 26.73 8.09 15.41
C ARG A 202 26.56 8.23 13.91
N ARG A 203 27.58 7.79 13.15
CA ARG A 203 27.43 7.53 11.72
C ARG A 203 26.71 6.19 11.52
N SER A 204 25.86 6.14 10.52
CA SER A 204 25.21 4.89 10.13
C SER A 204 26.10 4.06 9.20
N ASN A 205 26.14 2.76 9.42
CA ASN A 205 26.77 1.76 8.56
C ASN A 205 26.00 0.45 8.68
N PHE A 206 24.85 0.39 8.00
CA PHE A 206 23.99 -0.78 8.05
C PHE A 206 24.59 -1.99 7.32
N GLN A 207 24.32 -3.15 7.89
CA GLN A 207 24.61 -4.46 7.31
C GLN A 207 23.29 -5.14 6.93
N LEU A 208 23.30 -5.88 5.85
CA LEU A 208 22.15 -6.65 5.40
C LEU A 208 22.56 -8.10 5.11
N GLN A 209 21.74 -9.02 5.55
CA GLN A 209 21.88 -10.45 5.23
C GLN A 209 20.57 -10.98 4.67
N LEU A 210 20.64 -11.68 3.52
CA LEU A 210 19.54 -12.46 2.98
C LEU A 210 19.77 -13.93 3.27
N LEU A 211 18.87 -14.56 4.02
CA LEU A 211 19.01 -15.97 4.43
C LEU A 211 18.58 -16.93 3.33
N SER A 212 17.64 -16.53 2.51
CA SER A 212 17.13 -17.30 1.39
C SER A 212 16.51 -16.32 0.38
N GLY A 213 16.02 -16.75 -0.73
CA GLY A 213 15.48 -15.86 -1.79
C GLY A 213 15.31 -16.60 -3.11
N SER A 214 15.23 -17.94 -3.04
CA SER A 214 14.88 -18.75 -4.20
C SER A 214 13.39 -18.66 -4.52
N LEU A 215 13.00 -18.97 -5.75
CA LEU A 215 11.60 -19.09 -6.13
C LEU A 215 10.83 -20.09 -5.26
N ASN A 216 11.50 -21.15 -4.81
CA ASN A 216 10.87 -22.13 -3.91
C ASN A 216 10.55 -21.55 -2.54
N ASP A 217 11.39 -20.66 -2.01
CA ASP A 217 11.12 -20.01 -0.73
C ASP A 217 9.92 -19.11 -0.79
N TYR A 218 9.77 -18.32 -1.87
CA TYR A 218 8.59 -17.47 -2.08
C TYR A 218 7.32 -18.31 -2.29
N ARG A 219 7.40 -19.40 -3.06
CA ARG A 219 6.27 -20.34 -3.22
C ARG A 219 5.87 -20.93 -1.88
N LYS A 220 6.82 -21.34 -1.06
CA LYS A 220 6.54 -21.88 0.27
C LYS A 220 5.90 -20.86 1.20
N ALA A 221 6.33 -19.61 1.17
CA ALA A 221 5.70 -18.53 1.93
C ALA A 221 4.24 -18.31 1.49
N THR A 222 3.98 -18.35 0.18
CA THR A 222 2.63 -18.23 -0.39
C THR A 222 1.76 -19.45 -0.04
N GLU A 223 2.33 -20.66 -0.03
CA GLU A 223 1.65 -21.88 0.41
C GLU A 223 1.19 -21.79 1.85
N ILE A 224 2.06 -21.40 2.76
CA ILE A 224 1.74 -21.22 4.18
C ILE A 224 0.62 -20.18 4.38
N TRP A 225 0.66 -19.09 3.59
CA TRP A 225 -0.41 -18.09 3.61
C TRP A 225 -1.76 -18.67 3.18
N TRP A 226 -1.78 -19.50 2.10
CA TRP A 226 -2.98 -20.14 1.61
C TRP A 226 -3.51 -21.20 2.58
N GLU A 227 -2.64 -22.06 3.13
CA GLU A 227 -3.00 -23.08 4.12
C GLU A 227 -3.68 -22.47 5.36
N ASN A 228 -3.22 -21.28 5.79
CA ASN A 228 -3.86 -20.55 6.89
C ASN A 228 -5.30 -20.14 6.54
N LEU A 229 -5.55 -19.72 5.31
CA LEU A 229 -6.88 -19.33 4.84
C LEU A 229 -7.77 -20.56 4.67
N GLU A 230 -7.28 -21.60 3.99
CA GLU A 230 -8.02 -22.84 3.71
C GLU A 230 -8.40 -23.57 5.00
N SER A 231 -7.50 -23.66 5.98
CA SER A 231 -7.76 -24.33 7.27
C SER A 231 -8.92 -23.70 8.04
N GLN A 232 -9.13 -22.39 7.91
CA GLN A 232 -10.19 -21.65 8.58
C GLN A 232 -11.48 -21.56 7.74
N TYR A 233 -11.38 -21.65 6.41
CA TYR A 233 -12.50 -21.62 5.48
C TYR A 233 -12.35 -22.69 4.39
N PRO A 234 -12.53 -24.01 4.72
CA PRO A 234 -12.25 -25.10 3.77
C PRO A 234 -13.09 -25.08 2.50
N GLN A 235 -14.22 -24.38 2.50
CA GLN A 235 -15.10 -24.28 1.34
C GLN A 235 -14.54 -23.40 0.22
N ILE A 236 -13.43 -22.69 0.46
CA ILE A 236 -12.85 -21.74 -0.51
C ILE A 236 -12.50 -22.43 -1.84
N ASN A 237 -12.01 -23.67 -1.79
CA ASN A 237 -11.58 -24.42 -2.97
C ASN A 237 -12.74 -24.89 -3.86
N SER A 238 -13.97 -24.95 -3.33
CA SER A 238 -15.15 -25.45 -4.04
C SER A 238 -16.08 -24.35 -4.55
N ARG A 239 -15.84 -23.10 -4.17
CA ARG A 239 -16.72 -21.96 -4.49
C ARG A 239 -16.18 -21.15 -5.66
N PRO A 240 -17.04 -20.61 -6.55
CA PRO A 240 -16.64 -19.61 -7.53
C PRO A 240 -16.21 -18.31 -6.83
N ILE A 241 -15.15 -17.66 -7.34
CA ILE A 241 -14.50 -16.54 -6.68
C ILE A 241 -14.57 -15.26 -7.53
N TYR A 242 -15.04 -14.18 -6.93
CA TYR A 242 -14.69 -12.81 -7.31
C TYR A 242 -13.47 -12.38 -6.51
N PHE A 243 -12.34 -12.22 -7.16
CA PHE A 243 -11.12 -11.75 -6.51
C PHE A 243 -11.08 -10.22 -6.46
N VAL A 244 -10.79 -9.66 -5.30
CA VAL A 244 -10.59 -8.22 -5.11
C VAL A 244 -9.28 -7.99 -4.38
N SER A 245 -8.42 -7.13 -4.93
CA SER A 245 -7.28 -6.58 -4.21
C SER A 245 -7.60 -5.15 -3.82
N SER A 246 -7.77 -4.92 -2.51
CA SER A 246 -8.17 -3.61 -1.99
C SER A 246 -7.64 -3.40 -0.57
N ASN A 247 -8.31 -2.59 0.23
CA ASN A 247 -8.06 -2.47 1.67
C ASN A 247 -8.98 -3.39 2.48
N THR A 248 -8.71 -3.56 3.77
CA THR A 248 -9.47 -4.44 4.66
C THR A 248 -10.69 -3.78 5.31
N HIS A 249 -11.02 -2.55 4.96
CA HIS A 249 -12.13 -1.85 5.62
C HIS A 249 -13.28 -1.46 4.70
N SER A 250 -13.03 -1.06 3.43
CA SER A 250 -14.08 -0.46 2.60
C SER A 250 -15.19 -1.45 2.23
N LEU A 251 -14.84 -2.64 1.71
CA LEU A 251 -15.82 -3.66 1.35
C LEU A 251 -16.59 -4.14 2.59
N ALA A 252 -15.87 -4.40 3.70
CA ALA A 252 -16.48 -4.85 4.94
C ALA A 252 -17.46 -3.80 5.52
N ASN A 253 -17.10 -2.53 5.53
CA ASN A 253 -17.98 -1.46 5.98
C ASN A 253 -19.24 -1.34 5.12
N ILE A 254 -19.10 -1.43 3.79
CA ILE A 254 -20.21 -1.32 2.84
C ILE A 254 -21.17 -2.52 2.99
N LEU A 255 -20.64 -3.74 3.09
CA LEU A 255 -21.44 -4.96 3.08
C LEU A 255 -22.01 -5.33 4.46
N SER A 256 -21.32 -4.98 5.57
CA SER A 256 -21.82 -5.28 6.91
C SER A 256 -22.76 -4.23 7.45
N GLY A 257 -22.57 -2.95 7.10
CA GLY A 257 -23.30 -1.83 7.69
C GLY A 257 -22.99 -1.58 9.18
N PHE A 258 -21.95 -2.21 9.75
CA PHE A 258 -21.63 -2.10 11.17
C PHE A 258 -21.46 -0.65 11.63
N ALA A 259 -20.65 0.14 10.93
CA ALA A 259 -20.43 1.54 11.27
C ALA A 259 -21.72 2.37 11.21
N LEU A 260 -22.60 2.06 10.27
CA LEU A 260 -23.90 2.73 10.13
C LEU A 260 -24.88 2.32 11.23
N SER A 261 -24.78 1.10 11.76
CA SER A 261 -25.57 0.66 12.92
C SER A 261 -25.15 1.34 14.24
N LYS A 262 -23.93 1.88 14.28
CA LYS A 262 -23.35 2.56 15.46
C LYS A 262 -23.36 4.09 15.35
N GLN A 263 -24.21 4.66 14.51
CA GLN A 263 -24.22 6.11 14.25
C GLN A 263 -24.35 6.94 15.54
N GLN A 264 -25.25 6.57 16.45
CA GLN A 264 -25.45 7.34 17.68
C GLN A 264 -24.20 7.31 18.57
N GLU A 265 -23.60 6.14 18.76
CA GLU A 265 -22.37 5.98 19.55
C GLU A 265 -21.19 6.80 18.96
N LEU A 266 -21.11 6.89 17.63
CA LEU A 266 -20.11 7.70 16.94
C LEU A 266 -20.37 9.20 17.06
N ILE A 267 -21.65 9.63 17.10
CA ILE A 267 -22.03 11.02 17.36
C ILE A 267 -21.68 11.39 18.80
N ASP A 268 -22.04 10.54 19.77
CA ASP A 268 -21.70 10.74 21.17
C ASP A 268 -20.17 10.85 21.37
N PHE A 269 -19.39 10.06 20.63
CA PHE A 269 -17.92 10.17 20.64
C PHE A 269 -17.43 11.55 20.15
N ILE A 270 -18.04 12.13 19.12
CA ILE A 270 -17.68 13.48 18.65
C ILE A 270 -17.99 14.53 19.72
N GLU A 271 -19.11 14.35 20.42
CA GLU A 271 -19.55 15.30 21.46
C GLU A 271 -18.68 15.23 22.72
N GLU A 272 -18.23 14.02 23.10
CA GLU A 272 -17.35 13.79 24.26
C GLU A 272 -15.88 14.14 23.97
N ALA A 273 -15.41 13.98 22.74
CA ALA A 273 -14.02 14.19 22.37
C ALA A 273 -13.69 15.70 22.35
N ASP A 274 -12.54 16.06 22.90
CA ASP A 274 -11.97 17.41 22.81
C ASP A 274 -11.40 17.67 21.38
N GLN A 275 -12.23 17.42 20.37
CA GLN A 275 -11.88 17.51 18.94
C GLN A 275 -12.85 18.48 18.24
N GLU A 276 -12.64 19.77 18.47
CA GLU A 276 -13.45 20.85 17.90
C GLU A 276 -13.59 20.73 16.37
N SER A 277 -12.52 20.30 15.68
CA SER A 277 -12.52 20.10 14.23
C SER A 277 -13.50 19.01 13.74
N LEU A 278 -13.69 17.92 14.49
CA LEU A 278 -14.65 16.86 14.12
C LEU A 278 -16.08 17.28 14.36
N ARG A 279 -16.34 18.09 15.40
CA ARG A 279 -17.67 18.65 15.65
C ARG A 279 -18.08 19.61 14.55
N GLU A 280 -17.18 20.53 14.17
CA GLU A 280 -17.43 21.47 13.09
C GLU A 280 -17.69 20.72 11.77
N GLU A 281 -16.89 19.69 11.48
CA GLU A 281 -17.06 18.86 10.29
C GLU A 281 -18.42 18.14 10.29
N TRP A 282 -18.84 17.55 11.42
CA TRP A 282 -20.13 16.90 11.55
C TRP A 282 -21.31 17.88 11.36
N GLU A 283 -21.26 19.07 11.98
CA GLU A 283 -22.29 20.09 11.80
C GLU A 283 -22.38 20.57 10.34
N ASN A 284 -21.25 20.72 9.66
CA ASN A 284 -21.22 21.05 8.24
C ASN A 284 -21.86 19.97 7.37
N ILE A 285 -21.61 18.70 7.65
CA ILE A 285 -22.20 17.56 6.94
C ILE A 285 -23.69 17.48 7.21
N LYS A 286 -24.10 17.56 8.47
CA LYS A 286 -25.49 17.51 8.91
C LYS A 286 -26.34 18.62 8.28
N ASN A 287 -25.79 19.82 8.21
CA ASN A 287 -26.43 20.99 7.63
C ASN A 287 -26.29 21.06 6.09
N GLN A 288 -25.63 20.09 5.46
CA GLN A 288 -25.35 20.03 4.01
C GLN A 288 -24.64 21.29 3.48
N THR A 289 -23.80 21.91 4.31
CA THR A 289 -23.00 23.07 3.91
C THR A 289 -21.75 22.67 3.14
N VAL A 290 -21.36 21.39 3.20
CA VAL A 290 -20.27 20.79 2.44
C VAL A 290 -20.78 19.56 1.68
N PRO A 291 -20.31 19.33 0.46
CA PRO A 291 -20.73 18.18 -0.36
C PRO A 291 -19.99 16.91 0.10
N VAL A 292 -20.33 16.36 1.25
CA VAL A 292 -19.64 15.20 1.84
C VAL A 292 -20.63 14.07 2.08
N SER A 293 -20.20 12.83 1.83
CA SER A 293 -20.99 11.65 2.14
C SER A 293 -21.03 11.40 3.65
N GLN A 294 -22.23 11.42 4.20
CA GLN A 294 -22.46 11.08 5.60
C GLN A 294 -21.96 9.66 5.95
N GLN A 295 -22.16 8.70 5.04
CA GLN A 295 -21.70 7.33 5.22
C GLN A 295 -20.15 7.26 5.30
N ASN A 296 -19.46 7.94 4.38
CA ASN A 296 -17.99 7.99 4.39
C ASN A 296 -17.46 8.63 5.68
N PHE A 297 -18.17 9.61 6.22
CA PHE A 297 -17.81 10.23 7.49
C PHE A 297 -17.94 9.23 8.66
N PHE A 298 -19.03 8.47 8.75
CA PHE A 298 -19.18 7.45 9.78
C PHE A 298 -18.15 6.32 9.67
N TYR A 299 -17.79 5.90 8.47
CA TYR A 299 -16.70 4.94 8.26
C TYR A 299 -15.35 5.48 8.75
N TYR A 300 -15.07 6.75 8.50
CA TYR A 300 -13.88 7.41 9.01
C TYR A 300 -13.89 7.54 10.54
N LEU A 301 -15.02 7.96 11.12
CA LEU A 301 -15.19 8.06 12.57
C LEU A 301 -15.02 6.71 13.26
N MET A 302 -15.59 5.64 12.71
CA MET A 302 -15.44 4.30 13.25
C MET A 302 -13.96 3.93 13.41
N LYS A 303 -13.15 4.17 12.37
CA LYS A 303 -11.71 3.91 12.42
C LYS A 303 -11.01 4.76 13.49
N LYS A 304 -11.37 6.04 13.62
CA LYS A 304 -10.83 6.91 14.67
C LYS A 304 -11.24 6.46 16.07
N TYR A 305 -12.51 6.12 16.26
CA TYR A 305 -13.03 5.67 17.55
C TYR A 305 -12.34 4.36 17.97
N GLN A 306 -12.20 3.38 17.08
CA GLN A 306 -11.50 2.13 17.35
C GLN A 306 -10.01 2.30 17.72
N SER A 307 -9.38 3.41 17.34
CA SER A 307 -8.01 3.72 17.76
C SER A 307 -7.92 4.20 19.21
N THR A 308 -9.03 4.59 19.83
CA THR A 308 -9.08 5.02 21.22
C THR A 308 -9.15 3.84 22.18
N HIS A 309 -8.82 4.06 23.44
CA HIS A 309 -8.92 3.02 24.47
C HIS A 309 -10.36 2.50 24.63
N LYS A 310 -11.35 3.40 24.60
CA LYS A 310 -12.78 3.05 24.68
C LYS A 310 -13.25 2.22 23.46
N GLY A 311 -12.82 2.62 22.27
CA GLY A 311 -13.26 2.02 21.02
C GLY A 311 -12.63 0.65 20.69
N LYS A 312 -11.57 0.25 21.39
CA LYS A 312 -10.92 -1.06 21.15
C LYS A 312 -11.87 -2.26 21.35
N ALA A 313 -12.83 -2.16 22.27
CA ALA A 313 -13.82 -3.21 22.48
C ALA A 313 -14.71 -3.44 21.25
N LEU A 314 -15.00 -2.38 20.47
CA LEU A 314 -15.79 -2.47 19.24
C LEU A 314 -15.14 -3.29 18.13
N ILE A 315 -13.83 -3.47 18.15
CA ILE A 315 -13.13 -4.28 17.14
C ILE A 315 -13.62 -5.73 17.20
N GLN A 316 -13.73 -6.30 18.41
CA GLN A 316 -14.20 -7.68 18.59
C GLN A 316 -15.72 -7.79 18.30
N GLU A 317 -16.49 -6.79 18.69
CA GLU A 317 -17.91 -6.71 18.36
C GLU A 317 -18.12 -6.66 16.84
N GLN A 318 -17.34 -5.85 16.12
CA GLN A 318 -17.39 -5.76 14.66
C GLN A 318 -17.07 -7.11 14.00
N ILE A 319 -16.02 -7.78 14.45
CA ILE A 319 -15.63 -9.09 13.90
C ILE A 319 -16.75 -10.12 14.11
N ALA A 320 -17.37 -10.14 15.28
CA ALA A 320 -18.49 -11.04 15.56
C ALA A 320 -19.71 -10.70 14.69
N PHE A 321 -20.06 -9.42 14.59
CA PHE A 321 -21.16 -8.92 13.77
C PHE A 321 -20.98 -9.24 12.28
N GLU A 322 -19.77 -9.06 11.77
CA GLU A 322 -19.40 -9.38 10.39
C GLU A 322 -19.50 -10.89 10.13
N LYS A 323 -18.99 -11.71 11.05
CA LYS A 323 -19.02 -13.17 10.93
C LYS A 323 -20.45 -13.74 10.85
N GLU A 324 -21.38 -13.19 11.63
CA GLU A 324 -22.79 -13.57 11.56
C GLU A 324 -23.41 -13.28 10.19
N ARG A 325 -22.86 -12.32 9.45
CA ARG A 325 -23.29 -11.90 8.11
C ARG A 325 -22.44 -12.47 6.97
N GLY A 326 -21.70 -13.55 7.26
CA GLY A 326 -20.90 -14.22 6.23
C GLY A 326 -19.64 -13.49 5.82
N ILE A 327 -19.13 -12.56 6.63
CA ILE A 327 -17.88 -11.83 6.41
C ILE A 327 -16.83 -12.37 7.38
N TYR A 328 -15.79 -12.97 6.82
CA TYR A 328 -14.72 -13.63 7.58
C TYR A 328 -13.39 -12.90 7.36
N ARG A 329 -12.64 -12.66 8.44
CA ARG A 329 -11.31 -12.03 8.39
C ARG A 329 -10.24 -13.04 8.73
N PHE A 330 -9.17 -13.05 7.96
CA PHE A 330 -8.02 -13.96 8.11
C PHE A 330 -6.74 -13.11 8.18
N PRO A 331 -6.35 -12.68 9.38
CA PRO A 331 -5.10 -11.94 9.55
C PRO A 331 -3.93 -12.85 9.15
N SER A 332 -2.97 -12.30 8.44
CA SER A 332 -1.78 -13.03 8.10
C SER A 332 -0.83 -13.05 9.30
N VAL A 333 -0.35 -14.24 9.65
CA VAL A 333 0.64 -14.47 10.72
C VAL A 333 1.99 -14.90 10.16
N HIS A 334 2.15 -14.84 8.83
CA HIS A 334 3.33 -15.34 8.12
C HIS A 334 4.06 -14.23 7.33
N ALA A 335 4.99 -14.63 6.45
CA ALA A 335 5.82 -13.70 5.67
C ALA A 335 5.01 -12.72 4.81
N PHE A 336 3.90 -13.17 4.22
CA PHE A 336 2.95 -12.26 3.60
C PHE A 336 2.14 -11.55 4.69
N ASP A 337 2.48 -10.31 5.00
CA ASP A 337 1.68 -9.44 5.86
C ASP A 337 0.48 -8.86 5.08
N VAL A 338 -0.32 -9.79 4.54
CA VAL A 338 -1.51 -9.52 3.73
C VAL A 338 -2.69 -10.22 4.36
N GLU A 339 -3.60 -9.44 4.96
CA GLU A 339 -4.89 -9.94 5.46
C GLU A 339 -5.77 -10.35 4.28
N ALA A 340 -6.44 -11.48 4.43
CA ALA A 340 -7.51 -11.91 3.53
C ALA A 340 -8.88 -11.79 4.19
N GLN A 341 -9.89 -11.55 3.38
CA GLN A 341 -11.29 -11.53 3.78
C GLN A 341 -12.13 -12.36 2.81
N VAL A 342 -13.07 -13.12 3.33
CA VAL A 342 -14.03 -13.87 2.53
C VAL A 342 -15.42 -13.34 2.83
N PHE A 343 -16.15 -12.97 1.79
CA PHE A 343 -17.55 -12.56 1.86
C PHE A 343 -18.40 -13.64 1.20
N ASP A 344 -19.18 -14.35 1.99
CA ASP A 344 -20.14 -15.35 1.52
C ASP A 344 -21.41 -14.65 1.04
N LEU A 345 -21.57 -14.52 -0.26
CA LEU A 345 -22.68 -13.72 -0.83
C LEU A 345 -24.05 -14.23 -0.38
N SER A 346 -24.21 -15.56 -0.16
CA SER A 346 -25.49 -16.14 0.28
C SER A 346 -25.87 -15.78 1.71
N LYS A 347 -24.92 -15.35 2.53
CA LYS A 347 -25.12 -15.04 3.94
C LYS A 347 -25.20 -13.53 4.24
N LEU A 348 -24.96 -12.69 3.26
CA LEU A 348 -25.03 -11.25 3.44
C LEU A 348 -26.43 -10.82 3.89
N ASP A 349 -26.49 -9.94 4.89
CA ASP A 349 -27.71 -9.27 5.29
C ASP A 349 -27.99 -8.10 4.33
N THR A 350 -28.87 -8.35 3.35
CA THR A 350 -29.18 -7.40 2.28
C THR A 350 -29.78 -6.09 2.78
N GLN A 351 -30.32 -6.04 4.02
CA GLN A 351 -30.86 -4.82 4.61
C GLN A 351 -29.79 -3.95 5.27
N SER A 352 -28.65 -4.54 5.61
CA SER A 352 -27.52 -3.84 6.24
C SER A 352 -26.53 -3.25 5.22
N ILE A 353 -26.62 -3.64 3.94
CA ILE A 353 -25.73 -3.16 2.87
C ILE A 353 -25.90 -1.64 2.71
N ASP A 354 -24.80 -0.95 2.46
CA ASP A 354 -24.79 0.50 2.20
C ASP A 354 -25.84 0.87 1.13
N PRO A 355 -26.77 1.78 1.43
CA PRO A 355 -27.87 2.10 0.53
C PRO A 355 -27.43 2.69 -0.82
N ARG A 356 -26.21 3.16 -0.95
CA ARG A 356 -25.68 3.69 -2.22
C ARG A 356 -25.47 2.61 -3.28
N ILE A 357 -25.28 1.34 -2.90
CA ILE A 357 -25.23 0.23 -3.86
C ILE A 357 -26.64 -0.10 -4.37
N ALA A 358 -27.66 0.08 -3.52
CA ALA A 358 -29.01 -0.35 -3.84
C ALA A 358 -29.52 0.34 -5.11
N PRO A 359 -30.02 -0.42 -6.09
CA PRO A 359 -30.56 0.15 -7.34
C PRO A 359 -31.85 0.96 -7.13
N CYS A 360 -32.46 0.85 -5.98
CA CYS A 360 -33.72 1.50 -5.64
C CYS A 360 -33.58 2.34 -4.35
N ALA A 361 -33.87 3.64 -4.46
CA ALA A 361 -33.86 4.57 -3.35
C ALA A 361 -35.00 4.37 -2.33
N LYS A 362 -35.77 3.28 -2.41
CA LYS A 362 -36.90 2.99 -1.50
C LYS A 362 -36.52 1.96 -0.45
N PRO A 363 -36.76 2.21 0.84
CA PRO A 363 -36.62 1.20 1.88
C PRO A 363 -37.51 -0.02 1.57
N GLY A 364 -36.95 -1.23 1.64
CA GLY A 364 -37.66 -2.49 1.40
C GLY A 364 -37.63 -3.01 -0.05
N CYS A 365 -36.79 -2.49 -0.89
CA CYS A 365 -36.56 -3.08 -2.22
C CYS A 365 -35.83 -4.43 -2.09
N ALA A 366 -36.52 -5.50 -2.49
CA ALA A 366 -36.03 -6.89 -2.42
C ALA A 366 -34.95 -7.25 -3.46
N GLU A 367 -34.18 -6.27 -3.93
CA GLU A 367 -33.37 -6.42 -5.15
C GLU A 367 -32.13 -7.30 -5.00
N TRP A 368 -31.66 -7.53 -3.78
CA TRP A 368 -30.52 -8.41 -3.52
C TRP A 368 -30.89 -9.79 -2.96
N GLU A 369 -32.18 -10.15 -2.90
CA GLU A 369 -32.62 -11.45 -2.38
C GLU A 369 -32.10 -12.65 -3.20
N PHE A 370 -31.79 -12.45 -4.48
CA PHE A 370 -31.15 -13.47 -5.29
C PHE A 370 -29.79 -13.93 -4.75
N LEU A 371 -29.09 -13.08 -3.97
CA LEU A 371 -27.81 -13.45 -3.34
C LEU A 371 -27.93 -14.68 -2.45
N ARG A 372 -29.09 -14.95 -1.84
CA ARG A 372 -29.33 -16.14 -1.03
C ARG A 372 -29.17 -17.45 -1.83
N GLN A 373 -29.28 -17.39 -3.14
CA GLN A 373 -29.12 -18.54 -4.05
C GLN A 373 -27.69 -18.60 -4.61
N SER A 374 -26.86 -17.62 -4.32
CA SER A 374 -25.50 -17.57 -4.81
C SER A 374 -24.61 -18.60 -4.11
N ASP A 375 -23.78 -19.30 -4.87
CA ASP A 375 -22.69 -20.13 -4.37
C ASP A 375 -21.33 -19.42 -4.44
N ALA A 376 -21.28 -18.19 -4.97
CA ALA A 376 -20.06 -17.43 -5.10
C ALA A 376 -19.62 -16.76 -3.80
N ILE A 377 -18.31 -16.50 -3.73
CA ILE A 377 -17.70 -15.72 -2.65
C ILE A 377 -16.87 -14.59 -3.24
N ILE A 378 -16.71 -13.49 -2.48
CA ILE A 378 -15.68 -12.50 -2.75
C ILE A 378 -14.48 -12.85 -1.87
N VAL A 379 -13.30 -12.98 -2.47
CA VAL A 379 -12.02 -13.06 -1.77
C VAL A 379 -11.31 -11.73 -1.94
N ASN A 380 -11.30 -10.94 -0.88
CA ASN A 380 -10.58 -9.67 -0.83
C ASN A 380 -9.26 -9.86 -0.10
N ILE A 381 -8.19 -9.31 -0.67
CA ILE A 381 -6.90 -9.24 0.02
C ILE A 381 -6.48 -7.78 0.21
N ASP A 382 -5.81 -7.52 1.33
CA ASP A 382 -5.18 -6.22 1.51
C ASP A 382 -4.02 -6.04 0.51
N TYR A 383 -3.70 -4.81 0.14
CA TYR A 383 -2.69 -4.49 -0.87
C TYR A 383 -1.38 -5.26 -0.63
N PRO A 384 -0.98 -6.18 -1.52
CA PRO A 384 0.37 -6.76 -1.47
C PRO A 384 1.39 -5.73 -1.92
N LEU A 385 2.68 -6.07 -1.80
CA LEU A 385 3.74 -5.23 -2.31
C LEU A 385 4.26 -5.78 -3.65
N GLY A 386 4.04 -5.04 -4.73
CA GLY A 386 4.62 -5.29 -6.04
C GLY A 386 4.42 -6.74 -6.52
N PHE A 387 5.51 -7.48 -6.73
CA PHE A 387 5.46 -8.85 -7.25
C PHE A 387 4.78 -9.88 -6.32
N GLY A 388 4.54 -9.53 -5.06
CA GLY A 388 3.69 -10.32 -4.17
C GLY A 388 2.26 -10.50 -4.71
N ALA A 389 1.76 -9.53 -5.49
CA ALA A 389 0.48 -9.58 -6.18
C ALA A 389 0.37 -10.78 -7.13
N TYR A 390 1.41 -11.02 -7.93
CA TYR A 390 1.50 -12.17 -8.82
C TYR A 390 1.41 -13.50 -8.06
N HIS A 391 2.19 -13.66 -7.00
CA HIS A 391 2.21 -14.89 -6.22
C HIS A 391 0.86 -15.20 -5.57
N LEU A 392 0.20 -14.19 -4.99
CA LEU A 392 -1.09 -14.37 -4.32
C LEU A 392 -2.21 -14.72 -5.30
N LEU A 393 -2.33 -13.98 -6.41
CA LEU A 393 -3.37 -14.27 -7.40
C LEU A 393 -3.16 -15.64 -8.06
N THR A 394 -1.92 -15.99 -8.40
CA THR A 394 -1.60 -17.31 -8.97
C THR A 394 -2.02 -18.43 -7.99
N LYS A 395 -1.71 -18.26 -6.69
CA LYS A 395 -2.06 -19.26 -5.67
C LYS A 395 -3.56 -19.39 -5.47
N ILE A 396 -4.29 -18.27 -5.42
CA ILE A 396 -5.76 -18.28 -5.34
C ILE A 396 -6.35 -19.02 -6.55
N ALA A 397 -5.85 -18.69 -7.74
CA ALA A 397 -6.35 -19.24 -8.99
C ALA A 397 -6.04 -20.73 -9.19
N GLU A 398 -4.90 -21.22 -8.67
CA GLU A 398 -4.56 -22.64 -8.67
C GLU A 398 -5.56 -23.47 -7.85
N ASN A 399 -6.16 -22.88 -6.81
CA ASN A 399 -7.03 -23.58 -5.87
C ASN A 399 -8.52 -23.27 -6.06
N ALA A 400 -8.86 -22.16 -6.73
CA ALA A 400 -10.24 -21.78 -6.96
C ALA A 400 -10.94 -22.72 -7.94
N SER A 401 -12.20 -23.08 -7.68
CA SER A 401 -13.01 -23.83 -8.64
C SER A 401 -13.23 -23.04 -9.94
N HIS A 402 -13.48 -21.74 -9.81
CA HIS A 402 -13.73 -20.81 -10.92
C HIS A 402 -13.41 -19.37 -10.51
N ILE A 403 -12.73 -18.63 -11.37
CA ILE A 403 -12.59 -17.17 -11.24
C ILE A 403 -13.67 -16.49 -12.08
N LEU A 404 -14.53 -15.72 -11.44
CA LEU A 404 -15.62 -14.98 -12.08
C LEU A 404 -15.24 -13.56 -12.46
N GLY A 405 -14.34 -12.95 -11.69
CA GLY A 405 -13.83 -11.61 -11.93
C GLY A 405 -12.61 -11.30 -11.07
N ILE A 406 -11.77 -10.41 -11.58
CA ILE A 406 -10.55 -9.92 -10.90
C ILE A 406 -10.61 -8.40 -10.89
N TYR A 407 -10.65 -7.83 -9.69
CA TYR A 407 -10.76 -6.39 -9.47
C TYR A 407 -9.60 -5.89 -8.63
N ILE A 408 -8.86 -4.95 -9.18
CA ILE A 408 -7.65 -4.39 -8.58
C ILE A 408 -7.93 -2.92 -8.26
N MET A 409 -8.01 -2.63 -6.99
CA MET A 409 -8.10 -1.28 -6.48
C MET A 409 -6.74 -0.91 -5.90
N GLY A 410 -6.20 0.22 -6.24
CA GLY A 410 -4.89 0.58 -5.74
C GLY A 410 -4.70 2.07 -5.54
N LYS A 411 -3.72 2.37 -4.70
CA LYS A 411 -3.16 3.71 -4.63
C LYS A 411 -2.18 3.87 -5.76
N ALA A 412 -2.30 4.97 -6.46
CA ALA A 412 -1.34 5.34 -7.49
C ALA A 412 -0.82 6.77 -7.29
N ALA A 413 0.36 7.01 -7.80
CA ALA A 413 0.90 8.36 -7.97
C ALA A 413 0.44 8.90 -9.32
N SER A 414 -0.43 9.91 -9.33
CA SER A 414 -0.91 10.51 -10.56
C SER A 414 0.10 11.47 -11.16
N LEU A 415 0.35 11.38 -12.46
CA LEU A 415 1.24 12.27 -13.20
C LEU A 415 0.55 13.55 -13.68
N ASN A 416 -0.77 13.50 -13.94
CA ASN A 416 -1.54 14.60 -14.51
C ASN A 416 -2.86 14.90 -13.78
N GLY A 417 -3.29 14.04 -12.85
CA GLY A 417 -4.47 14.23 -12.02
C GLY A 417 -4.19 14.94 -10.71
N VAL A 418 -5.23 15.11 -9.92
CA VAL A 418 -5.15 15.61 -8.55
C VAL A 418 -5.47 14.50 -7.54
N ARG A 419 -5.11 14.71 -6.28
CA ARG A 419 -5.42 13.74 -5.21
C ARG A 419 -6.92 13.54 -5.11
N GLY A 420 -7.34 12.28 -5.08
CA GLY A 420 -8.76 11.91 -5.05
C GLY A 420 -9.35 11.56 -6.41
N ASP A 421 -8.66 11.86 -7.52
CA ASP A 421 -9.09 11.38 -8.84
C ASP A 421 -9.02 9.87 -8.92
N VAL A 422 -9.92 9.27 -9.70
CA VAL A 422 -9.92 7.84 -10.04
C VAL A 422 -9.42 7.66 -11.46
N ILE A 423 -8.51 6.71 -11.65
CA ILE A 423 -7.85 6.44 -12.92
C ILE A 423 -8.19 5.01 -13.33
N LEU A 424 -8.77 4.87 -14.53
CA LEU A 424 -9.17 3.59 -15.11
C LEU A 424 -8.26 3.25 -16.30
N PRO A 425 -7.15 2.52 -16.06
CA PRO A 425 -6.25 2.14 -17.13
C PRO A 425 -6.83 1.01 -17.97
N ASN A 426 -6.53 1.00 -19.26
CA ASN A 426 -6.72 -0.11 -20.19
C ASN A 426 -5.41 -0.54 -20.85
N VAL A 427 -4.32 0.12 -20.50
CA VAL A 427 -2.95 -0.21 -20.86
C VAL A 427 -2.09 -0.14 -19.61
N VAL A 428 -1.32 -1.20 -19.35
CA VAL A 428 -0.36 -1.23 -18.24
C VAL A 428 1.00 -1.66 -18.77
N TYR A 429 2.01 -0.81 -18.62
CA TYR A 429 3.40 -1.20 -18.81
C TYR A 429 3.98 -1.71 -17.51
N ASP A 430 4.50 -2.92 -17.51
CA ASP A 430 5.08 -3.57 -16.34
C ASP A 430 6.61 -3.60 -16.44
N GLU A 431 7.29 -2.90 -15.56
CA GLU A 431 8.75 -2.92 -15.51
C GLU A 431 9.33 -4.28 -15.11
N HIS A 432 8.57 -5.14 -14.39
CA HIS A 432 9.04 -6.45 -13.94
C HIS A 432 9.23 -7.42 -15.11
N SER A 433 8.24 -7.52 -15.99
CA SER A 433 8.23 -8.39 -17.18
C SER A 433 8.63 -7.66 -18.45
N LYS A 434 8.68 -6.32 -18.42
CA LYS A 434 8.83 -5.42 -19.58
C LYS A 434 7.71 -5.58 -20.61
N ASN A 435 6.58 -6.15 -20.18
CA ASN A 435 5.41 -6.31 -21.03
C ASN A 435 4.53 -5.06 -21.01
N THR A 436 3.84 -4.84 -22.13
CA THR A 436 2.72 -3.90 -22.19
C THR A 436 1.43 -4.70 -22.32
N TYR A 437 0.61 -4.67 -21.29
CA TYR A 437 -0.69 -5.34 -21.27
C TYR A 437 -1.77 -4.44 -21.84
N LEU A 438 -2.53 -4.97 -22.79
CA LEU A 438 -3.72 -4.34 -23.39
C LEU A 438 -4.94 -5.15 -22.98
N PHE A 439 -5.92 -4.53 -22.34
CA PHE A 439 -7.13 -5.19 -21.86
C PHE A 439 -8.35 -4.27 -21.93
N ASN A 440 -9.54 -4.87 -21.91
CA ASN A 440 -10.77 -4.14 -21.70
C ASN A 440 -10.99 -3.98 -20.20
N ASN A 441 -10.82 -2.77 -19.69
CA ASN A 441 -11.22 -2.51 -18.32
C ASN A 441 -12.74 -2.63 -18.22
N THR A 442 -13.23 -3.42 -17.27
CA THR A 442 -14.66 -3.62 -17.04
C THR A 442 -15.38 -2.33 -16.66
N PHE A 443 -14.66 -1.37 -16.06
CA PHE A 443 -15.21 -0.10 -15.59
C PHE A 443 -14.98 1.04 -16.57
N GLN A 444 -15.98 1.91 -16.63
CA GLN A 444 -15.95 3.18 -17.31
C GLN A 444 -16.22 4.32 -16.32
N ALA A 445 -15.97 5.55 -16.73
CA ALA A 445 -16.23 6.73 -15.89
C ALA A 445 -17.66 6.78 -15.34
N ALA A 446 -18.64 6.35 -16.12
CA ALA A 446 -20.06 6.32 -15.73
C ALA A 446 -20.35 5.37 -14.55
N ASP A 447 -19.53 4.33 -14.34
CA ASP A 447 -19.72 3.35 -13.27
C ASP A 447 -19.23 3.86 -11.92
N VAL A 448 -18.28 4.79 -11.91
CA VAL A 448 -17.63 5.31 -10.70
C VAL A 448 -18.10 6.70 -10.33
N SER A 449 -18.30 7.57 -11.32
CA SER A 449 -18.66 8.99 -11.11
C SER A 449 -19.87 9.22 -10.20
N PRO A 450 -20.94 8.37 -10.21
CA PRO A 450 -22.09 8.57 -9.33
C PRO A 450 -21.76 8.47 -7.84
N TYR A 451 -20.64 7.86 -7.49
CA TYR A 451 -20.21 7.63 -6.12
C TYR A 451 -19.14 8.62 -5.62
N LEU A 452 -18.60 9.46 -6.52
CA LEU A 452 -17.61 10.46 -6.17
C LEU A 452 -18.26 11.81 -5.88
N ILE A 453 -17.83 12.41 -4.79
CA ILE A 453 -18.19 13.80 -4.43
C ILE A 453 -17.03 14.73 -4.79
N PHE A 454 -15.81 14.27 -4.57
CA PHE A 454 -14.58 14.97 -4.90
C PHE A 454 -13.80 14.21 -5.95
N GLY A 455 -12.99 14.91 -6.70
CA GLY A 455 -12.20 14.30 -7.76
C GLY A 455 -13.01 13.98 -9.01
N THR A 456 -12.32 13.50 -10.01
CA THR A 456 -12.88 13.12 -11.32
C THR A 456 -12.46 11.71 -11.68
N VAL A 457 -13.06 11.15 -12.73
CA VAL A 457 -12.66 9.86 -13.27
C VAL A 457 -11.93 10.08 -14.59
N LEU A 458 -10.71 9.59 -14.66
CA LEU A 458 -9.87 9.57 -15.86
C LEU A 458 -10.02 8.19 -16.51
N ASP A 459 -10.74 8.14 -17.61
CA ASP A 459 -11.08 6.91 -18.34
C ASP A 459 -10.08 6.61 -19.46
N ASN A 460 -9.92 5.32 -19.83
CA ASN A 460 -9.04 4.87 -20.91
C ASN A 460 -7.57 5.29 -20.73
N GLN A 461 -7.04 5.16 -19.55
CA GLN A 461 -5.71 5.64 -19.20
C GLN A 461 -4.61 4.58 -19.41
N LYS A 462 -3.36 5.01 -19.25
CA LYS A 462 -2.18 4.15 -19.24
C LYS A 462 -1.49 4.24 -17.90
N ALA A 463 -1.20 3.10 -17.30
CA ALA A 463 -0.48 2.97 -16.04
C ALA A 463 0.92 2.37 -16.23
N VAL A 464 1.82 2.65 -15.30
CA VAL A 464 3.13 2.00 -15.20
C VAL A 464 3.26 1.31 -13.87
N SER A 465 3.51 -0.01 -13.90
CA SER A 465 3.91 -0.77 -12.71
C SER A 465 5.42 -0.75 -12.55
N VAL A 466 5.90 -0.06 -11.51
CA VAL A 466 7.33 0.13 -11.24
C VAL A 466 7.86 -0.87 -10.22
N TRP A 467 9.19 -1.06 -10.19
CA TRP A 467 9.86 -1.93 -9.22
C TRP A 467 9.73 -1.47 -7.76
N GLY A 468 9.74 -0.17 -7.54
CA GLY A 468 9.70 0.41 -6.21
C GLY A 468 9.81 1.92 -6.24
N THR A 469 9.45 2.57 -5.13
CA THR A 469 9.34 4.04 -5.08
C THR A 469 10.70 4.73 -5.26
N PHE A 470 11.78 4.19 -4.69
CA PHE A 470 13.13 4.72 -4.94
C PHE A 470 13.68 4.36 -6.31
N LEU A 471 13.11 3.36 -6.96
CA LEU A 471 13.55 2.84 -8.25
C LEU A 471 12.82 3.50 -9.44
N GLN A 472 12.49 4.77 -9.31
CA GLN A 472 11.87 5.59 -10.34
C GLN A 472 12.86 6.67 -10.78
N ASN A 473 13.40 6.53 -11.99
CA ASN A 473 14.31 7.53 -12.55
C ASN A 473 13.54 8.78 -13.02
N ALA A 474 13.95 9.97 -12.59
CA ALA A 474 13.29 11.22 -12.91
C ALA A 474 13.19 11.51 -14.42
N THR A 475 14.22 11.13 -15.20
CA THR A 475 14.23 11.31 -16.65
C THR A 475 13.25 10.37 -17.34
N VAL A 476 13.17 9.11 -16.87
CA VAL A 476 12.20 8.12 -17.38
C VAL A 476 10.78 8.55 -17.05
N MET A 477 10.54 9.10 -15.86
CA MET A 477 9.25 9.66 -15.47
C MET A 477 8.76 10.76 -16.42
N ASP A 478 9.66 11.64 -16.84
CA ASP A 478 9.37 12.70 -17.82
C ASP A 478 8.98 12.11 -19.19
N VAL A 479 9.65 11.04 -19.62
CA VAL A 479 9.33 10.34 -20.89
C VAL A 479 7.96 9.67 -20.76
N VAL A 480 7.71 8.93 -19.68
CA VAL A 480 6.46 8.25 -19.40
C VAL A 480 5.29 9.25 -19.40
N TYR A 481 5.45 10.41 -18.76
CA TYR A 481 4.44 11.47 -18.78
C TYR A 481 4.17 11.98 -20.21
N ARG A 482 5.20 12.23 -21.00
CA ARG A 482 5.06 12.71 -22.41
C ARG A 482 4.42 11.67 -23.33
N GLU A 483 4.61 10.38 -23.04
CA GLU A 483 3.97 9.27 -23.77
C GLU A 483 2.51 9.05 -23.33
N GLY A 484 1.99 9.90 -22.45
CA GLY A 484 0.59 9.90 -22.03
C GLY A 484 0.23 8.82 -21.02
N TYR A 485 1.19 8.38 -20.22
CA TYR A 485 0.90 7.62 -19.02
C TYR A 485 0.42 8.58 -17.92
N THR A 486 -0.54 8.15 -17.14
CA THR A 486 -1.25 9.01 -16.20
C THR A 486 -1.00 8.66 -14.75
N ASP A 487 -0.59 7.43 -14.48
CA ASP A 487 -0.33 6.97 -13.12
C ASP A 487 0.78 5.94 -13.03
N ILE A 488 1.35 5.86 -11.83
CA ILE A 488 2.42 4.95 -11.45
C ILE A 488 1.98 4.21 -10.19
N GLU A 489 2.09 2.89 -10.24
CA GLU A 489 1.78 1.97 -9.17
C GLU A 489 2.75 0.77 -9.18
N MET A 490 2.52 -0.29 -8.42
CA MET A 490 3.49 -1.39 -8.28
C MET A 490 2.87 -2.78 -8.48
N GLU A 491 1.56 -2.92 -8.63
CA GLU A 491 0.85 -4.20 -8.51
C GLU A 491 0.10 -4.63 -9.78
N ALA A 492 -0.42 -3.70 -10.60
CA ALA A 492 -1.26 -4.01 -11.75
C ALA A 492 -0.56 -4.90 -12.78
N GLY A 493 0.70 -4.60 -13.11
CA GLY A 493 1.51 -5.42 -14.02
C GLY A 493 1.69 -6.85 -13.53
N PRO A 494 2.17 -7.07 -12.30
CA PRO A 494 2.21 -8.39 -11.65
C PRO A 494 0.88 -9.13 -11.67
N TYR A 495 -0.26 -8.48 -11.36
CA TYR A 495 -1.58 -9.11 -11.48
C TYR A 495 -1.91 -9.50 -12.92
N LEU A 496 -1.66 -8.63 -13.90
CA LEU A 496 -1.91 -8.93 -15.30
C LEU A 496 -1.00 -10.04 -15.85
N SER A 497 0.21 -10.20 -15.30
CA SER A 497 1.05 -11.38 -15.57
C SER A 497 0.38 -12.66 -15.11
N ALA A 498 -0.18 -12.69 -13.90
CA ALA A 498 -0.95 -13.84 -13.39
C ALA A 498 -2.23 -14.08 -14.22
N VAL A 499 -2.98 -13.02 -14.55
CA VAL A 499 -4.16 -13.12 -15.44
C VAL A 499 -3.81 -13.76 -16.78
N TYR A 500 -2.67 -13.35 -17.37
CA TYR A 500 -2.25 -13.94 -18.65
C TYR A 500 -1.95 -15.44 -18.53
N GLU A 501 -1.26 -15.87 -17.48
CA GLU A 501 -0.94 -17.28 -17.26
C GLU A 501 -2.21 -18.13 -17.03
N LEU A 502 -3.21 -17.59 -16.34
CA LEU A 502 -4.52 -18.21 -16.17
C LEU A 502 -5.22 -18.44 -17.52
N PHE A 503 -5.09 -17.50 -18.43
CA PHE A 503 -5.73 -17.55 -19.73
C PHE A 503 -4.91 -18.34 -20.77
N ARG A 504 -3.57 -18.33 -20.64
CA ARG A 504 -2.63 -18.99 -21.56
C ARG A 504 -1.47 -19.67 -20.81
N PRO A 505 -1.73 -20.77 -20.11
CA PRO A 505 -0.78 -21.38 -19.18
C PRO A 505 0.50 -21.95 -19.83
N GLN A 506 0.55 -22.07 -21.16
CA GLN A 506 1.72 -22.61 -21.86
C GLN A 506 2.78 -21.58 -22.21
N ARG A 507 2.56 -20.31 -21.91
CA ARG A 507 3.45 -19.23 -22.31
C ARG A 507 3.64 -18.20 -21.20
N HIS A 508 4.87 -17.78 -20.99
CA HIS A 508 5.23 -16.65 -20.14
C HIS A 508 5.90 -15.57 -20.99
N PRO A 509 5.21 -14.48 -21.34
CA PRO A 509 5.75 -13.44 -22.20
C PRO A 509 6.73 -12.55 -21.43
N VAL A 510 7.78 -12.11 -22.12
CA VAL A 510 8.75 -11.14 -21.58
C VAL A 510 9.10 -10.13 -22.67
N ASN A 511 8.98 -8.84 -22.35
CA ASN A 511 9.26 -7.73 -23.29
C ASN A 511 8.38 -7.77 -24.56
N GLU A 512 7.08 -8.01 -24.34
CA GLU A 512 6.11 -8.15 -25.43
C GLU A 512 4.88 -7.25 -25.21
N ILE A 513 4.13 -7.02 -26.29
CA ILE A 513 2.76 -6.48 -26.19
C ILE A 513 1.80 -7.66 -26.01
N VAL A 514 1.17 -7.71 -24.86
CA VAL A 514 0.29 -8.81 -24.43
C VAL A 514 -1.16 -8.38 -24.52
N ASN A 515 -1.94 -9.09 -25.32
CA ASN A 515 -3.37 -8.81 -25.53
C ASN A 515 -4.23 -9.69 -24.62
N LEU A 516 -4.97 -9.07 -23.70
CA LEU A 516 -5.90 -9.69 -22.76
C LEU A 516 -7.39 -9.39 -23.06
N HIS A 517 -7.74 -8.82 -24.21
CA HIS A 517 -9.12 -8.46 -24.55
C HIS A 517 -10.12 -9.64 -24.59
N LYS A 518 -9.63 -10.88 -24.65
CA LYS A 518 -10.46 -12.10 -24.74
C LYS A 518 -10.40 -12.97 -23.49
N VAL A 519 -10.00 -12.41 -22.36
CA VAL A 519 -10.04 -13.12 -21.08
C VAL A 519 -11.50 -13.47 -20.76
N PRO A 520 -11.79 -14.72 -20.32
CA PRO A 520 -13.17 -15.21 -20.18
C PRO A 520 -13.87 -14.78 -18.87
N PHE A 521 -13.27 -13.90 -18.10
CA PHE A 521 -13.81 -13.34 -16.86
C PHE A 521 -13.60 -11.82 -16.82
N ASP A 522 -14.31 -11.14 -15.94
CA ASP A 522 -14.16 -9.69 -15.76
C ASP A 522 -12.77 -9.33 -15.25
N VAL A 523 -12.19 -8.25 -15.81
CA VAL A 523 -10.96 -7.64 -15.30
C VAL A 523 -11.18 -6.15 -15.14
N GLY A 524 -11.08 -5.66 -13.91
CA GLY A 524 -11.23 -4.25 -13.57
C GLY A 524 -10.03 -3.72 -12.80
N ILE A 525 -9.46 -2.61 -13.25
CA ILE A 525 -8.39 -1.90 -12.54
C ILE A 525 -8.87 -0.47 -12.28
N LEU A 526 -8.90 -0.10 -11.00
CA LEU A 526 -9.40 1.20 -10.55
C LEU A 526 -8.37 1.79 -9.57
N HIS A 527 -7.49 2.63 -10.08
CA HIS A 527 -6.53 3.33 -9.24
C HIS A 527 -7.15 4.63 -8.71
N TYR A 528 -6.74 5.05 -7.53
CA TYR A 528 -7.07 6.38 -7.01
C TYR A 528 -5.80 7.13 -6.64
N ALA A 529 -5.74 8.40 -7.05
CA ALA A 529 -4.59 9.25 -6.87
C ALA A 529 -4.38 9.59 -5.38
N SER A 530 -3.33 9.02 -4.78
CA SER A 530 -2.88 9.33 -3.42
C SER A 530 -1.79 10.40 -3.40
N ASP A 531 -0.98 10.44 -4.44
CA ASP A 531 0.19 11.28 -4.58
C ASP A 531 0.26 11.92 -5.97
N THR A 532 0.90 13.10 -6.05
CA THR A 532 1.08 13.85 -7.29
C THR A 532 2.54 14.30 -7.44
N PRO A 533 3.44 13.39 -7.84
CA PRO A 533 4.89 13.62 -7.80
C PRO A 533 5.36 14.74 -8.74
N MET A 534 4.61 15.04 -9.81
CA MET A 534 4.96 16.07 -10.80
C MET A 534 4.46 17.46 -10.41
N THR A 535 3.60 17.61 -9.41
CA THR A 535 3.09 18.92 -8.97
C THR A 535 4.00 19.58 -7.94
N LYS A 536 3.91 20.93 -7.82
CA LYS A 536 4.73 21.72 -6.87
C LYS A 536 4.53 21.33 -5.40
N GLY A 537 3.49 20.59 -5.06
CA GLY A 537 3.18 20.12 -3.71
C GLY A 537 3.71 18.73 -3.39
N ARG A 538 4.77 18.24 -4.03
CA ARG A 538 5.40 16.91 -3.90
C ARG A 538 5.12 16.23 -2.56
N ASN A 539 4.05 15.45 -2.49
CA ASN A 539 3.73 14.61 -1.33
C ASN A 539 3.82 13.15 -1.77
N LEU A 540 5.04 12.60 -1.76
CA LEU A 540 5.23 11.17 -1.93
C LEU A 540 4.96 10.49 -0.59
N GLY A 541 3.78 9.87 -0.47
CA GLY A 541 3.46 8.92 0.61
C GLY A 541 3.51 9.44 2.05
N ALA A 542 3.43 10.73 2.26
CA ALA A 542 3.65 11.36 3.58
C ALA A 542 2.35 11.65 4.35
N GLY A 543 1.26 10.95 4.10
CA GLY A 543 0.06 11.23 4.87
C GLY A 543 -0.93 10.08 4.93
N ALA A 544 -1.51 9.87 6.11
CA ALA A 544 -2.81 9.22 6.18
C ALA A 544 -3.73 9.91 5.18
N LEU A 545 -4.52 9.14 4.42
CA LEU A 545 -5.55 9.68 3.54
C LEU A 545 -6.34 10.70 4.35
N SER A 546 -6.28 11.96 3.93
CA SER A 546 -7.18 12.97 4.44
C SER A 546 -8.62 12.51 4.14
N TYR A 547 -9.60 13.10 4.80
CA TYR A 547 -11.01 12.84 4.53
C TYR A 547 -11.36 12.80 3.03
N PHE A 548 -10.74 13.64 2.21
CA PHE A 548 -10.89 13.66 0.74
C PHE A 548 -10.44 12.37 0.04
N GLY A 549 -9.42 11.68 0.53
CA GLY A 549 -8.97 10.41 -0.05
C GLY A 549 -9.88 9.22 0.31
N ILE A 550 -10.76 9.37 1.30
CA ILE A 550 -11.75 8.36 1.65
C ILE A 550 -12.82 8.29 0.58
N ASP A 551 -13.21 9.42 -0.01
CA ASP A 551 -14.26 9.49 -1.03
C ASP A 551 -13.95 8.59 -2.23
N SER A 552 -12.76 8.74 -2.83
CA SER A 552 -12.35 7.88 -3.96
C SER A 552 -12.23 6.41 -3.58
N THR A 553 -11.74 6.10 -2.36
CA THR A 553 -11.66 4.72 -1.86
C THR A 553 -13.03 4.07 -1.81
N TYR A 554 -14.03 4.74 -1.23
CA TYR A 554 -15.39 4.19 -1.13
C TYR A 554 -16.11 4.25 -2.47
N GLY A 555 -15.91 5.29 -3.29
CA GLY A 555 -16.48 5.36 -4.63
C GLY A 555 -16.08 4.20 -5.51
N VAL A 556 -14.80 3.86 -5.53
CA VAL A 556 -14.26 2.69 -6.24
C VAL A 556 -14.82 1.37 -5.68
N SER A 557 -14.86 1.23 -4.33
CA SER A 557 -15.38 0.02 -3.69
C SER A 557 -16.87 -0.21 -4.01
N LEU A 558 -17.67 0.86 -4.03
CA LEU A 558 -19.10 0.80 -4.40
C LEU A 558 -19.27 0.35 -5.86
N ALA A 559 -18.46 0.88 -6.78
CA ALA A 559 -18.49 0.49 -8.19
C ALA A 559 -18.16 -1.00 -8.36
N ILE A 560 -17.09 -1.50 -7.70
CA ILE A 560 -16.70 -2.91 -7.73
C ILE A 560 -17.83 -3.80 -7.19
N LEU A 561 -18.37 -3.48 -6.02
CA LEU A 561 -19.43 -4.29 -5.42
C LEU A 561 -20.70 -4.29 -6.27
N ARG A 562 -21.08 -3.14 -6.83
CA ARG A 562 -22.21 -3.06 -7.74
C ARG A 562 -22.02 -3.97 -8.96
N ARG A 563 -20.84 -3.93 -9.58
CA ARG A 563 -20.51 -4.81 -10.72
C ARG A 563 -20.62 -6.28 -10.35
N ILE A 564 -20.09 -6.68 -9.21
CA ILE A 564 -20.19 -8.07 -8.72
C ILE A 564 -21.67 -8.47 -8.55
N MET A 565 -22.50 -7.59 -7.95
CA MET A 565 -23.93 -7.87 -7.74
C MET A 565 -24.68 -7.99 -9.06
N GLU A 566 -24.36 -7.17 -10.07
CA GLU A 566 -24.97 -7.24 -11.40
C GLU A 566 -24.61 -8.54 -12.12
N LEU A 567 -23.35 -8.97 -12.10
CA LEU A 567 -22.92 -10.24 -12.67
C LEU A 567 -23.55 -11.42 -11.97
N GLU A 568 -23.61 -11.38 -10.63
CA GLU A 568 -24.18 -12.45 -9.85
C GLU A 568 -25.71 -12.57 -10.06
N SER A 569 -26.41 -11.46 -10.21
CA SER A 569 -27.83 -11.45 -10.58
C SER A 569 -28.07 -12.17 -11.93
N GLN A 570 -27.21 -11.93 -12.92
CA GLN A 570 -27.30 -12.62 -14.21
C GLN A 570 -26.96 -14.11 -14.07
N ARG A 571 -25.94 -14.46 -13.30
CA ARG A 571 -25.48 -15.84 -13.10
C ARG A 571 -26.51 -16.70 -12.37
N VAL A 572 -27.13 -16.17 -11.34
CA VAL A 572 -28.16 -16.90 -10.56
C VAL A 572 -29.48 -17.02 -11.35
N SER A 573 -29.75 -16.09 -12.27
CA SER A 573 -30.96 -16.11 -13.10
C SER A 573 -30.84 -17.01 -14.35
N ALA A 574 -29.61 -17.42 -14.72
CA ALA A 574 -29.32 -18.27 -15.87
C ALA A 574 -29.38 -19.77 -15.53
#